data_d8312a39469dbd54fcd6b55e2d37d669
#
_entry.id   d8312a39469dbd54fcd6b55e2d37d669
#
_cell.length_a   1.000
_cell.length_b   1.000
_cell.length_c   1.000
_cell.angle_alpha   90.00
_cell.angle_beta   90.00
_cell.angle_gamma   90.00
#
_symmetry.space_group_name_H-M   'P 1'
#
loop_
_entity.id
_entity.type
_entity.pdbx_description
1 polymer ?
#
loop_
_entity_poly.entity_id
_entity_poly.type
_entity_poly.pdbx_seq_one_letter_code
_entity_poly.pdbx_strand_id
1 'polypeptide(L)'
;MKHITLAVTGSIAAYKAADLTSQLTKDNQKVTVLMSQAATNFITPLTLQVLSKNLVHTDVMKEPASNKVNHIEIAKQTDLFLVAPASANTIAKLANGFADNMITSTALALPITAKKVLAPAMNTKMYENPITQENLSKLEKYGWQIIQPRETVLACGDHGIGALASVETIIKKVKEMIYEETI
;
A
#
# COMPACT_ATOMS: atom_id res chain seq x y z
N MET A 1 3.54 -10.37 -17.12
CA MET A 1 4.09 -10.00 -15.80
C MET A 1 3.82 -8.52 -15.60
N LYS A 2 3.12 -8.15 -14.53
CA LYS A 2 2.84 -6.75 -14.18
C LYS A 2 3.74 -6.30 -13.05
N HIS A 3 4.00 -5.00 -12.97
CA HIS A 3 4.79 -4.40 -11.91
C HIS A 3 3.87 -3.84 -10.82
N ILE A 4 3.89 -4.47 -9.66
CA ILE A 4 3.13 -4.07 -8.48
C ILE A 4 4.04 -3.35 -7.51
N THR A 5 3.71 -2.13 -7.16
CA THR A 5 4.36 -1.42 -6.07
C THR A 5 3.51 -1.57 -4.81
N LEU A 6 4.04 -2.32 -3.83
CA LEU A 6 3.41 -2.55 -2.52
C LEU A 6 3.95 -1.53 -1.51
N ALA A 7 3.09 -0.65 -1.04
CA ALA A 7 3.38 0.31 0.02
C ALA A 7 2.87 -0.22 1.37
N VAL A 8 3.79 -0.39 2.33
CA VAL A 8 3.52 -0.91 3.67
C VAL A 8 3.62 0.23 4.68
N THR A 9 2.55 0.48 5.44
CA THR A 9 2.49 1.59 6.38
C THR A 9 2.39 1.14 7.83
N GLY A 10 2.55 2.08 8.78
CA GLY A 10 2.61 1.80 10.21
C GLY A 10 1.28 1.33 10.79
N SER A 11 1.09 0.03 10.83
CA SER A 11 -0.05 -0.67 11.45
C SER A 11 0.44 -2.00 12.00
N ILE A 12 -0.17 -2.49 13.08
CA ILE A 12 0.08 -3.85 13.56
C ILE A 12 -0.11 -4.90 12.44
N ALA A 13 -1.02 -4.64 11.49
CA ALA A 13 -1.26 -5.53 10.36
C ALA A 13 -0.10 -5.55 9.33
N ALA A 14 0.97 -4.77 9.51
CA ALA A 14 2.12 -4.74 8.59
C ALA A 14 2.82 -6.10 8.45
N TYR A 15 2.74 -6.98 9.47
CA TYR A 15 3.30 -8.33 9.38
C TYR A 15 2.68 -9.15 8.22
N LYS A 16 1.42 -8.86 7.86
CA LYS A 16 0.74 -9.54 6.74
C LYS A 16 1.30 -9.14 5.37
N ALA A 17 2.07 -8.07 5.31
CA ALA A 17 2.75 -7.68 4.07
C ALA A 17 3.77 -8.75 3.62
N ALA A 18 4.28 -9.58 4.54
CA ALA A 18 5.13 -10.72 4.18
C ALA A 18 4.37 -11.73 3.30
N ASP A 19 3.17 -12.12 3.70
CA ASP A 19 2.33 -13.05 2.93
C ASP A 19 1.89 -12.42 1.60
N LEU A 20 1.47 -11.15 1.61
CA LEU A 20 1.13 -10.42 0.38
C LEU A 20 2.29 -10.43 -0.61
N THR A 21 3.48 -10.04 -0.14
CA THR A 21 4.69 -10.00 -0.98
C THR A 21 5.01 -11.39 -1.54
N SER A 22 4.97 -12.42 -0.69
CA SER A 22 5.26 -13.81 -1.09
C SER A 22 4.27 -14.30 -2.15
N GLN A 23 2.97 -14.09 -1.96
CA GLN A 23 1.95 -14.55 -2.90
C GLN A 23 2.02 -13.81 -4.24
N LEU A 24 2.16 -12.47 -4.23
CA LEU A 24 2.30 -11.68 -5.44
C LEU A 24 3.54 -12.11 -6.26
N THR A 25 4.66 -12.37 -5.57
CA THR A 25 5.89 -12.84 -6.23
C THR A 25 5.72 -14.25 -6.82
N LYS A 26 5.03 -15.15 -6.10
CA LYS A 26 4.70 -16.52 -6.60
C LYS A 26 3.74 -16.49 -7.79
N ASP A 27 2.86 -15.50 -7.85
CA ASP A 27 1.96 -15.26 -8.98
C ASP A 27 2.68 -14.63 -10.19
N ASN A 28 4.01 -14.68 -10.21
CA ASN A 28 4.87 -14.19 -11.27
C ASN A 28 4.71 -12.69 -11.57
N GLN A 29 4.42 -11.89 -10.52
CA GLN A 29 4.43 -10.44 -10.62
C GLN A 29 5.79 -9.87 -10.17
N LYS A 30 6.21 -8.76 -10.77
CA LYS A 30 7.35 -7.98 -10.27
C LYS A 30 6.87 -7.12 -9.10
N VAL A 31 7.40 -7.37 -7.90
CA VAL A 31 6.99 -6.65 -6.69
C VAL A 31 8.11 -5.73 -6.23
N THR A 32 7.85 -4.41 -6.18
CA THR A 32 8.70 -3.42 -5.50
C THR A 32 8.01 -3.02 -4.20
N VAL A 33 8.75 -3.03 -3.09
CA VAL A 33 8.19 -2.70 -1.78
C VAL A 33 8.69 -1.33 -1.32
N LEU A 34 7.74 -0.48 -0.93
CA LEU A 34 7.98 0.79 -0.25
C LEU A 34 7.51 0.65 1.21
N MET A 35 8.28 1.15 2.16
CA MET A 35 7.87 1.16 3.55
C MET A 35 7.90 2.57 4.12
N SER A 36 6.87 2.92 4.89
CA SER A 36 6.99 4.09 5.76
C SER A 36 7.95 3.80 6.91
N GLN A 37 8.58 4.84 7.46
CA GLN A 37 9.44 4.69 8.62
C GLN A 37 8.72 4.00 9.80
N ALA A 38 7.43 4.30 10.00
CA ALA A 38 6.63 3.65 11.04
C ALA A 38 6.43 2.14 10.79
N ALA A 39 6.36 1.69 9.54
CA ALA A 39 6.19 0.27 9.21
C ALA A 39 7.39 -0.56 9.63
N THR A 40 8.59 0.00 9.61
CA THR A 40 9.84 -0.71 9.95
C THR A 40 9.89 -1.14 11.43
N ASN A 41 9.03 -0.59 12.28
CA ASN A 41 8.88 -1.02 13.68
C ASN A 41 8.02 -2.29 13.84
N PHE A 42 7.25 -2.66 12.83
CA PHE A 42 6.35 -3.83 12.87
C PHE A 42 6.88 -5.00 12.05
N ILE A 43 7.62 -4.72 10.97
CA ILE A 43 8.25 -5.74 10.12
C ILE A 43 9.53 -5.15 9.53
N THR A 44 10.58 -5.96 9.43
CA THR A 44 11.86 -5.47 8.92
C THR A 44 11.86 -5.35 7.39
N PRO A 45 12.55 -4.35 6.82
CA PRO A 45 12.76 -4.26 5.37
C PRO A 45 13.40 -5.54 4.80
N LEU A 46 14.31 -6.16 5.54
CA LEU A 46 15.00 -7.40 5.11
C LEU A 46 14.01 -8.53 4.80
N THR A 47 12.97 -8.72 5.63
CA THR A 47 11.93 -9.74 5.39
C THR A 47 11.28 -9.54 4.01
N LEU A 48 10.86 -8.31 3.72
CA LEU A 48 10.18 -7.99 2.46
C LEU A 48 11.14 -8.01 1.26
N GLN A 49 12.40 -7.65 1.46
CA GLN A 49 13.44 -7.73 0.43
C GLN A 49 13.68 -9.17 -0.02
N VAL A 50 13.80 -10.10 0.93
CA VAL A 50 13.98 -11.53 0.62
C VAL A 50 12.78 -12.10 -0.13
N LEU A 51 11.57 -11.74 0.29
CA LEU A 51 10.33 -12.26 -0.30
C LEU A 51 10.03 -11.66 -1.69
N SER A 52 10.31 -10.38 -1.89
CA SER A 52 10.11 -9.70 -3.19
C SER A 52 11.25 -9.96 -4.18
N LYS A 53 12.43 -10.39 -3.67
CA LYS A 53 13.69 -10.49 -4.43
C LYS A 53 14.15 -9.14 -5.02
N ASN A 54 13.69 -8.03 -4.45
CA ASN A 54 14.01 -6.66 -4.86
C ASN A 54 14.36 -5.81 -3.63
N LEU A 55 15.11 -4.73 -3.85
CA LEU A 55 15.37 -3.75 -2.79
C LEU A 55 14.07 -3.18 -2.23
N VAL A 56 14.05 -2.97 -0.92
CA VAL A 56 12.97 -2.28 -0.21
C VAL A 56 13.36 -0.82 0.00
N HIS A 57 12.48 0.10 -0.35
CA HIS A 57 12.72 1.52 -0.27
C HIS A 57 12.01 2.12 0.94
N THR A 58 12.78 2.72 1.85
CA THR A 58 12.28 3.28 3.12
C THR A 58 12.45 4.79 3.24
N ASP A 59 13.30 5.37 2.40
CA ASP A 59 13.70 6.77 2.49
C ASP A 59 13.74 7.39 1.08
N VAL A 60 13.03 8.48 0.89
CA VAL A 60 12.95 9.19 -0.38
C VAL A 60 14.27 9.89 -0.74
N MET A 61 15.12 10.17 0.24
CA MET A 61 16.40 10.82 0.04
C MET A 61 17.56 9.85 -0.22
N LYS A 62 17.32 8.55 -0.10
CA LYS A 62 18.31 7.52 -0.45
C LYS A 62 18.16 7.08 -1.90
N GLU A 63 19.03 7.62 -2.74
CA GLU A 63 19.07 7.28 -4.17
C GLU A 63 20.08 6.16 -4.42
N PRO A 64 19.64 4.98 -4.89
CA PRO A 64 20.52 3.84 -5.13
C PRO A 64 21.39 4.01 -6.39
N ALA A 65 21.01 4.90 -7.29
CA ALA A 65 21.73 5.21 -8.52
C ALA A 65 21.89 6.71 -8.71
N SER A 66 23.09 7.13 -9.11
CA SER A 66 23.48 8.54 -9.17
C SER A 66 22.78 9.40 -10.26
N ASN A 67 22.08 8.79 -11.20
CA ASN A 67 21.50 9.48 -12.36
C ASN A 67 19.97 9.38 -12.48
N LYS A 68 19.28 8.86 -11.44
CA LYS A 68 17.82 8.66 -11.47
C LYS A 68 17.22 9.00 -10.12
N VAL A 69 16.07 9.63 -10.18
CA VAL A 69 15.25 9.92 -8.99
C VAL A 69 14.38 8.70 -8.70
N ASN A 70 14.67 8.01 -7.60
CA ASN A 70 14.16 6.67 -7.31
C ASN A 70 12.62 6.59 -7.31
N HIS A 71 11.93 7.48 -6.58
CA HIS A 71 10.46 7.46 -6.51
C HIS A 71 9.80 7.73 -7.88
N ILE A 72 10.44 8.52 -8.75
CA ILE A 72 9.96 8.78 -10.11
C ILE A 72 10.12 7.53 -10.99
N GLU A 73 11.26 6.85 -10.91
CA GLU A 73 11.50 5.64 -11.71
C GLU A 73 10.58 4.49 -11.28
N ILE A 74 10.33 4.34 -9.97
CA ILE A 74 9.37 3.36 -9.46
C ILE A 74 7.96 3.70 -9.95
N ALA A 75 7.55 4.97 -9.85
CA ALA A 75 6.23 5.40 -10.31
C ALA A 75 6.01 5.09 -11.80
N LYS A 76 6.99 5.41 -12.67
CA LYS A 76 6.91 5.13 -14.12
C LYS A 76 6.74 3.66 -14.47
N GLN A 77 7.32 2.76 -13.65
CA GLN A 77 7.25 1.32 -13.88
C GLN A 77 6.01 0.67 -13.28
N THR A 78 5.26 1.38 -12.43
CA THR A 78 4.14 0.83 -11.67
C THR A 78 2.90 0.66 -12.53
N ASP A 79 2.44 -0.58 -12.70
CA ASP A 79 1.13 -0.90 -13.28
C ASP A 79 0.02 -0.81 -12.24
N LEU A 80 0.31 -1.24 -10.98
CA LEU A 80 -0.62 -1.19 -9.87
C LEU A 80 0.10 -0.78 -8.58
N PHE A 81 -0.44 0.24 -7.91
CA PHE A 81 0.04 0.73 -6.63
C PHE A 81 -0.91 0.27 -5.52
N LEU A 82 -0.43 -0.62 -4.66
CA LEU A 82 -1.18 -1.20 -3.54
C LEU A 82 -0.66 -0.66 -2.22
N VAL A 83 -1.52 -0.02 -1.42
CA VAL A 83 -1.19 0.39 -0.05
C VAL A 83 -1.85 -0.59 0.92
N ALA A 84 -1.07 -1.49 1.50
CA ALA A 84 -1.56 -2.55 2.40
C ALA A 84 -0.51 -2.97 3.45
N PRO A 85 -0.77 -2.73 4.74
CA PRO A 85 -1.89 -1.98 5.30
C PRO A 85 -1.79 -0.47 5.03
N ALA A 86 -2.93 0.21 4.93
CA ALA A 86 -3.01 1.67 4.85
C ALA A 86 -3.44 2.26 6.19
N SER A 87 -2.53 2.96 6.85
CA SER A 87 -2.82 3.69 8.10
C SER A 87 -3.61 4.97 7.85
N ALA A 88 -4.36 5.45 8.85
CA ALA A 88 -5.08 6.71 8.78
C ALA A 88 -4.17 7.89 8.37
N ASN A 89 -2.94 7.94 8.91
CA ASN A 89 -1.95 8.95 8.55
C ASN A 89 -1.62 8.93 7.05
N THR A 90 -1.35 7.75 6.49
CA THR A 90 -1.02 7.64 5.06
C THR A 90 -2.24 7.95 4.18
N ILE A 91 -3.43 7.50 4.56
CA ILE A 91 -4.69 7.85 3.88
C ILE A 91 -4.86 9.37 3.81
N ALA A 92 -4.71 10.07 4.94
CA ALA A 92 -4.82 11.52 5.01
C ALA A 92 -3.77 12.22 4.12
N LYS A 93 -2.53 11.75 4.14
CA LYS A 93 -1.45 12.29 3.31
C LYS A 93 -1.72 12.11 1.82
N LEU A 94 -2.12 10.91 1.39
CA LEU A 94 -2.47 10.63 -0.01
C LEU A 94 -3.64 11.48 -0.48
N ALA A 95 -4.70 11.62 0.34
CA ALA A 95 -5.88 12.42 0.03
C ALA A 95 -5.58 13.92 -0.13
N ASN A 96 -4.53 14.41 0.53
CA ASN A 96 -4.16 15.83 0.51
C ASN A 96 -2.88 16.15 -0.29
N GLY A 97 -2.36 15.18 -1.07
CA GLY A 97 -1.24 15.41 -1.99
C GLY A 97 0.10 15.66 -1.31
N PHE A 98 0.32 15.13 -0.11
CA PHE A 98 1.63 15.19 0.54
C PHE A 98 2.65 14.34 -0.23
N ALA A 99 3.90 14.79 -0.26
CA ALA A 99 5.03 14.10 -0.88
C ALA A 99 6.26 14.15 0.06
N ASP A 100 6.07 13.75 1.31
CA ASP A 100 7.07 13.87 2.38
C ASP A 100 7.81 12.56 2.70
N ASN A 101 7.50 11.48 1.99
CA ASN A 101 8.14 10.18 2.15
C ASN A 101 8.06 9.36 0.85
N MET A 102 8.77 8.23 0.83
CA MET A 102 8.87 7.38 -0.36
C MET A 102 7.51 6.95 -0.93
N ILE A 103 6.54 6.62 -0.07
CA ILE A 103 5.21 6.16 -0.47
C ILE A 103 4.41 7.29 -1.12
N THR A 104 4.32 8.43 -0.44
CA THR A 104 3.51 9.56 -0.89
C THR A 104 4.10 10.25 -2.12
N SER A 105 5.43 10.36 -2.19
CA SER A 105 6.13 10.91 -3.37
C SER A 105 5.93 10.02 -4.60
N THR A 106 6.05 8.70 -4.44
CA THR A 106 5.79 7.75 -5.54
C THR A 106 4.33 7.79 -5.97
N ALA A 107 3.39 7.79 -5.01
CA ALA A 107 1.95 7.84 -5.31
C ALA A 107 1.54 9.09 -6.09
N LEU A 108 2.11 10.24 -5.77
CA LEU A 108 1.83 11.50 -6.46
C LEU A 108 2.41 11.54 -7.88
N ALA A 109 3.49 10.78 -8.13
CA ALA A 109 4.17 10.70 -9.42
C ALA A 109 3.65 9.58 -10.34
N LEU A 110 2.64 8.81 -9.91
CA LEU A 110 2.10 7.70 -10.70
C LEU A 110 1.52 8.17 -12.04
N PRO A 111 1.74 7.43 -13.14
CA PRO A 111 1.07 7.70 -14.39
C PRO A 111 -0.44 7.49 -14.25
N ILE A 112 -1.23 8.20 -15.06
CA ILE A 112 -2.71 8.13 -15.02
C ILE A 112 -3.23 6.71 -15.27
N THR A 113 -2.46 5.90 -15.98
CA THR A 113 -2.78 4.50 -16.32
C THR A 113 -2.54 3.54 -15.15
N ALA A 114 -1.78 3.94 -14.13
CA ALA A 114 -1.51 3.10 -12.98
C ALA A 114 -2.79 2.90 -12.14
N LYS A 115 -3.11 1.65 -11.88
CA LYS A 115 -4.23 1.29 -11.00
C LYS A 115 -3.84 1.51 -9.54
N LYS A 116 -4.76 2.05 -8.74
CA LYS A 116 -4.50 2.45 -7.34
C LYS A 116 -5.46 1.73 -6.40
N VAL A 117 -4.90 1.03 -5.42
CA VAL A 117 -5.67 0.23 -4.45
C VAL A 117 -5.20 0.53 -3.04
N LEU A 118 -6.13 0.59 -2.12
CA LEU A 118 -5.87 0.90 -0.73
C LEU A 118 -6.65 -0.06 0.17
N ALA A 119 -5.96 -0.70 1.12
CA ALA A 119 -6.51 -1.59 2.12
C ALA A 119 -6.32 -1.00 3.52
N PRO A 120 -7.33 -0.31 4.09
CA PRO A 120 -7.24 0.31 5.40
C PRO A 120 -7.02 -0.71 6.53
N ALA A 121 -6.24 -0.30 7.55
CA ALA A 121 -6.08 -1.07 8.78
C ALA A 121 -5.79 -0.14 9.95
N MET A 122 -6.76 0.01 10.86
CA MET A 122 -6.69 0.88 12.03
C MET A 122 -7.75 0.50 13.07
N ASN A 123 -7.71 1.15 14.24
CA ASN A 123 -8.78 1.03 15.24
C ASN A 123 -10.14 1.46 14.65
N THR A 124 -11.23 0.86 15.13
CA THR A 124 -12.60 1.12 14.64
C THR A 124 -12.96 2.61 14.70
N LYS A 125 -12.71 3.26 15.85
CA LYS A 125 -13.03 4.70 16.02
C LYS A 125 -12.23 5.59 15.05
N MET A 126 -10.99 5.20 14.71
CA MET A 126 -10.20 5.90 13.71
C MET A 126 -10.76 5.68 12.31
N TYR A 127 -11.22 4.47 12.01
CA TYR A 127 -11.83 4.17 10.71
C TYR A 127 -13.16 4.90 10.52
N GLU A 128 -14.02 4.87 11.53
CA GLU A 128 -15.34 5.52 11.51
C GLU A 128 -15.28 7.05 11.67
N ASN A 129 -14.11 7.60 12.00
CA ASN A 129 -13.94 9.04 12.15
C ASN A 129 -14.33 9.76 10.84
N PRO A 130 -15.19 10.80 10.90
CA PRO A 130 -15.64 11.52 9.70
C PRO A 130 -14.50 12.02 8.82
N ILE A 131 -13.39 12.47 9.39
CA ILE A 131 -12.20 12.93 8.65
C ILE A 131 -11.58 11.77 7.87
N THR A 132 -11.50 10.57 8.46
CA THR A 132 -10.98 9.38 7.78
C THR A 132 -11.90 8.98 6.63
N GLN A 133 -13.21 8.98 6.85
CA GLN A 133 -14.20 8.65 5.81
C GLN A 133 -14.20 9.68 4.67
N GLU A 134 -14.06 10.97 4.99
CA GLU A 134 -13.91 12.01 3.98
C GLU A 134 -12.65 11.82 3.13
N ASN A 135 -11.52 11.50 3.76
CA ASN A 135 -10.27 11.23 3.05
C ASN A 135 -10.38 9.99 2.14
N LEU A 136 -11.06 8.93 2.59
CA LEU A 136 -11.32 7.74 1.77
C LEU A 136 -12.20 8.09 0.56
N SER A 137 -13.32 8.78 0.78
CA SER A 137 -14.22 9.24 -0.29
C SER A 137 -13.51 10.16 -1.29
N LYS A 138 -12.61 11.02 -0.80
CA LYS A 138 -11.79 11.87 -1.67
C LYS A 138 -10.86 11.03 -2.55
N LEU A 139 -10.20 10.02 -1.99
CA LEU A 139 -9.34 9.12 -2.76
C LEU A 139 -10.14 8.34 -3.82
N GLU A 140 -11.34 7.85 -3.50
CA GLU A 140 -12.22 7.18 -4.47
C GLU A 140 -12.55 8.08 -5.66
N LYS A 141 -12.85 9.37 -5.42
CA LYS A 141 -13.07 10.37 -6.48
C LYS A 141 -11.85 10.55 -7.39
N TYR A 142 -10.65 10.31 -6.88
CA TYR A 142 -9.39 10.36 -7.64
C TYR A 142 -8.95 8.99 -8.17
N GLY A 143 -9.87 8.02 -8.22
CA GLY A 143 -9.66 6.73 -8.88
C GLY A 143 -8.93 5.69 -8.03
N TRP A 144 -8.89 5.86 -6.70
CA TRP A 144 -8.45 4.80 -5.81
C TRP A 144 -9.58 3.81 -5.56
N GLN A 145 -9.27 2.52 -5.56
CA GLN A 145 -10.20 1.49 -5.12
C GLN A 145 -9.89 1.13 -3.66
N ILE A 146 -10.93 1.14 -2.83
CA ILE A 146 -10.82 0.83 -1.41
C ILE A 146 -11.25 -0.60 -1.17
N ILE A 147 -10.35 -1.43 -0.63
CA ILE A 147 -10.69 -2.76 -0.13
C ILE A 147 -11.18 -2.60 1.30
N GLN A 148 -12.45 -2.86 1.54
CA GLN A 148 -13.07 -2.64 2.85
C GLN A 148 -12.36 -3.46 3.94
N PRO A 149 -12.06 -2.85 5.10
CA PRO A 149 -11.52 -3.57 6.24
C PRO A 149 -12.55 -4.57 6.79
N ARG A 150 -12.08 -5.58 7.50
CA ARG A 150 -12.93 -6.59 8.13
C ARG A 150 -13.42 -6.10 9.50
N GLU A 151 -14.62 -6.57 9.84
CA GLU A 151 -15.12 -6.52 11.20
C GLU A 151 -14.63 -7.75 11.99
N THR A 152 -14.00 -7.53 13.13
CA THR A 152 -13.47 -8.59 14.01
C THR A 152 -13.03 -8.01 15.35
N VAL A 153 -12.53 -8.85 16.24
CA VAL A 153 -11.82 -8.39 17.44
C VAL A 153 -10.46 -7.83 16.99
N LEU A 154 -10.21 -6.58 17.27
CA LEU A 154 -8.98 -5.87 16.93
C LEU A 154 -7.87 -6.15 17.97
N ALA A 155 -6.63 -5.80 17.64
CA ALA A 155 -5.48 -5.97 18.53
C ALA A 155 -5.59 -5.22 19.85
N CYS A 156 -6.40 -4.16 19.91
CA CYS A 156 -6.72 -3.44 21.15
C CYS A 156 -7.80 -4.13 22.01
N GLY A 157 -8.40 -5.23 21.54
CA GLY A 157 -9.45 -5.96 22.21
C GLY A 157 -10.88 -5.50 21.86
N ASP A 158 -11.04 -4.37 21.17
CA ASP A 158 -12.35 -3.89 20.72
C ASP A 158 -12.87 -4.74 19.55
N HIS A 159 -14.17 -5.01 19.52
CA HIS A 159 -14.84 -5.60 18.37
C HIS A 159 -15.36 -4.48 17.45
N GLY A 160 -15.07 -4.58 16.16
CA GLY A 160 -15.58 -3.63 15.18
C GLY A 160 -14.83 -3.69 13.85
N ILE A 161 -15.22 -2.80 12.95
CA ILE A 161 -14.60 -2.66 11.62
C ILE A 161 -13.27 -1.91 11.72
N GLY A 162 -12.23 -2.40 11.02
CA GLY A 162 -10.92 -1.72 11.00
C GLY A 162 -9.75 -2.66 10.78
N ALA A 163 -9.94 -3.97 10.89
CA ALA A 163 -8.89 -4.95 10.61
C ALA A 163 -8.60 -5.02 9.09
N LEU A 164 -7.33 -5.16 8.75
CA LEU A 164 -6.93 -5.36 7.36
C LEU A 164 -7.75 -6.49 6.71
N ALA A 165 -8.22 -6.27 5.50
CA ALA A 165 -8.83 -7.31 4.67
C ALA A 165 -7.93 -8.56 4.61
N SER A 166 -8.49 -9.73 4.38
CA SER A 166 -7.69 -10.95 4.31
C SER A 166 -6.69 -10.86 3.15
N VAL A 167 -5.58 -11.56 3.28
CA VAL A 167 -4.56 -11.61 2.20
C VAL A 167 -5.21 -12.12 0.91
N GLU A 168 -6.06 -13.12 1.00
CA GLU A 168 -6.80 -13.71 -0.13
C GLU A 168 -7.70 -12.67 -0.82
N THR A 169 -8.43 -11.87 -0.03
CA THR A 169 -9.29 -10.80 -0.55
C THR A 169 -8.47 -9.74 -1.29
N ILE A 170 -7.33 -9.33 -0.72
CA ILE A 170 -6.45 -8.34 -1.34
C ILE A 170 -5.86 -8.89 -2.64
N ILE A 171 -5.34 -10.13 -2.62
CA ILE A 171 -4.77 -10.78 -3.81
C ILE A 171 -5.82 -10.95 -4.91
N LYS A 172 -7.04 -11.38 -4.54
CA LYS A 172 -8.15 -11.49 -5.50
C LYS A 172 -8.42 -10.14 -6.18
N LYS A 173 -8.55 -9.07 -5.39
CA LYS A 173 -8.79 -7.72 -5.92
C LYS A 173 -7.67 -7.23 -6.83
N VAL A 174 -6.42 -7.48 -6.44
CA VAL A 174 -5.25 -7.14 -7.26
C VAL A 174 -5.29 -7.89 -8.59
N LYS A 175 -5.60 -9.20 -8.59
CA LYS A 175 -5.73 -10.00 -9.81
C LYS A 175 -6.85 -9.50 -10.72
N GLU A 176 -8.03 -9.24 -10.18
CA GLU A 176 -9.14 -8.64 -10.93
C GLU A 176 -8.68 -7.38 -11.64
N MET A 177 -8.06 -6.44 -10.93
CA MET A 177 -7.61 -5.19 -11.50
C MET A 177 -6.50 -5.34 -12.54
N ILE A 178 -5.59 -6.30 -12.38
CA ILE A 178 -4.48 -6.51 -13.32
C ILE A 178 -4.97 -7.15 -14.62
N TYR A 179 -5.95 -8.05 -14.55
CA TYR A 179 -6.43 -8.86 -15.67
C TYR A 179 -7.76 -8.36 -16.27
N GLU A 180 -8.47 -7.45 -15.59
CA GLU A 180 -9.56 -6.70 -16.24
C GLU A 180 -8.95 -5.82 -17.33
N GLU A 181 -8.98 -6.30 -18.57
CA GLU A 181 -8.78 -5.47 -19.74
C GLU A 181 -9.87 -4.40 -19.74
N THR A 182 -9.47 -3.14 -19.87
CA THR A 182 -10.39 -2.04 -20.08
C THR A 182 -11.09 -2.32 -21.41
N ILE A 183 -12.35 -2.79 -21.32
CA ILE A 183 -13.28 -2.87 -22.48
C ILE A 183 -13.59 -1.46 -22.95
#